data_e9b68dae4a61aa7d60e7a40a11de1ff7
#
_entry.id   e9b68dae4a61aa7d60e7a40a11de1ff7
#
_cell.length_a   1.000
_cell.length_b   1.000
_cell.length_c   1.000
_cell.angle_alpha   90.00
_cell.angle_beta   90.00
_cell.angle_gamma   90.00
#
_symmetry.space_group_name_H-M   'P 1'
#
loop_
_entity.id
_entity.type
_entity.pdbx_description
1 polymer ?
#
loop_
_entity_poly.entity_id
_entity_poly.type
_entity_poly.pdbx_seq_one_letter_code
_entity_poly.pdbx_strand_id
1 'polypeptide(L)'
;MPNVYTRTGDKGDTGLFGGSRVPKQSLRVEAYGTVDEANAALGAAKAMLPAGQWRRRVHDVQQRLFVLAAELASDPEGAAILANKINTGDITDLEHLIDDCLAVTGPQREFVVQLQRSEERRVGKECRS
;
A
#
# COMPACT_ATOMS: atom_id res chain seq x y z
N MET A 1 -18.30 5.37 25.63
CA MET A 1 -17.30 5.20 24.58
C MET A 1 -17.72 4.08 23.66
N PRO A 2 -17.63 4.26 22.35
CA PRO A 2 -17.85 3.12 21.45
C PRO A 2 -16.77 2.07 21.73
N ASN A 3 -17.19 0.80 21.79
CA ASN A 3 -16.25 -0.31 21.98
C ASN A 3 -15.35 -0.43 20.74
N VAL A 4 -14.07 -0.71 20.94
CA VAL A 4 -13.12 -0.99 19.85
C VAL A 4 -13.45 -2.30 19.12
N TYR A 5 -14.20 -3.17 19.76
CA TYR A 5 -14.67 -4.44 19.21
C TYR A 5 -16.20 -4.52 19.23
N THR A 6 -16.78 -5.15 18.23
CA THR A 6 -18.25 -5.31 18.08
C THR A 6 -18.71 -6.76 18.17
N ARG A 7 -17.79 -7.71 17.98
CA ARG A 7 -18.04 -9.17 17.90
C ARG A 7 -18.99 -9.59 16.75
N THR A 8 -19.37 -8.65 15.88
CA THR A 8 -20.30 -8.94 14.76
C THR A 8 -19.68 -9.82 13.68
N GLY A 9 -18.33 -9.94 13.66
CA GLY A 9 -17.57 -10.76 12.73
C GLY A 9 -17.21 -12.17 13.23
N ASP A 10 -17.62 -12.56 14.44
CA ASP A 10 -17.18 -13.82 15.06
C ASP A 10 -17.76 -15.08 14.37
N LYS A 11 -18.78 -14.90 13.52
CA LYS A 11 -19.42 -15.99 12.75
C LYS A 11 -18.79 -16.20 11.36
N GLY A 12 -17.70 -15.51 11.03
CA GLY A 12 -16.97 -15.68 9.76
C GLY A 12 -17.36 -14.72 8.65
N ASP A 13 -18.28 -13.78 8.90
CA ASP A 13 -18.65 -12.72 7.97
C ASP A 13 -18.11 -11.37 8.44
N THR A 14 -17.92 -10.46 7.48
CA THR A 14 -17.53 -9.08 7.74
C THR A 14 -18.44 -8.12 6.96
N GLY A 15 -18.58 -6.89 7.47
CA GLY A 15 -19.31 -5.82 6.79
C GLY A 15 -18.43 -5.06 5.83
N LEU A 16 -18.97 -4.73 4.65
CA LEU A 16 -18.41 -3.76 3.74
C LEU A 16 -18.93 -2.36 4.06
N PHE A 17 -18.21 -1.36 3.61
CA PHE A 17 -18.70 0.02 3.62
C PHE A 17 -19.87 0.12 2.62
N GLY A 18 -21.05 0.54 3.11
CA GLY A 18 -22.32 0.49 2.40
C GLY A 18 -23.34 -0.48 3.05
N GLY A 19 -22.87 -1.37 3.92
CA GLY A 19 -23.71 -2.24 4.76
C GLY A 19 -23.81 -3.70 4.33
N SER A 20 -23.37 -4.06 3.13
CA SER A 20 -23.33 -5.45 2.68
C SER A 20 -22.41 -6.30 3.54
N ARG A 21 -22.77 -7.56 3.75
CA ARG A 21 -21.93 -8.52 4.47
C ARG A 21 -21.41 -9.59 3.52
N VAL A 22 -20.15 -9.94 3.70
CA VAL A 22 -19.46 -10.95 2.89
C VAL A 22 -18.68 -11.91 3.79
N PRO A 23 -18.45 -13.16 3.36
CA PRO A 23 -17.56 -14.08 4.06
C PRO A 23 -16.14 -13.51 4.16
N LYS A 24 -15.50 -13.69 5.31
CA LYS A 24 -14.11 -13.20 5.52
C LYS A 24 -13.11 -13.81 4.54
N GLN A 25 -13.38 -15.00 4.00
CA GLN A 25 -12.54 -15.67 3.00
C GLN A 25 -12.84 -15.22 1.56
N SER A 26 -13.71 -14.24 1.33
CA SER A 26 -13.98 -13.76 -0.02
C SER A 26 -12.76 -13.08 -0.65
N LEU A 27 -12.62 -13.18 -1.98
CA LEU A 27 -11.53 -12.53 -2.73
C LEU A 27 -11.49 -11.01 -2.49
N ARG A 28 -12.62 -10.39 -2.25
CA ARG A 28 -12.69 -8.96 -1.93
C ARG A 28 -12.00 -8.64 -0.60
N VAL A 29 -12.25 -9.43 0.42
CA VAL A 29 -11.60 -9.28 1.75
C VAL A 29 -10.10 -9.55 1.63
N GLU A 30 -9.71 -10.57 0.87
CA GLU A 30 -8.31 -10.87 0.59
C GLU A 30 -7.63 -9.70 -0.14
N ALA A 31 -8.29 -9.11 -1.13
CA ALA A 31 -7.75 -7.98 -1.89
C ALA A 31 -7.44 -6.76 -1.01
N TYR A 32 -8.40 -6.27 -0.23
CA TYR A 32 -8.12 -5.12 0.63
C TYR A 32 -7.22 -5.47 1.81
N GLY A 33 -7.26 -6.70 2.30
CA GLY A 33 -6.33 -7.20 3.31
C GLY A 33 -4.89 -7.21 2.82
N THR A 34 -4.66 -7.63 1.56
CA THR A 34 -3.34 -7.59 0.93
C THR A 34 -2.83 -6.16 0.75
N VAL A 35 -3.69 -5.22 0.35
CA VAL A 35 -3.34 -3.79 0.28
C VAL A 35 -2.97 -3.24 1.66
N ASP A 36 -3.70 -3.64 2.70
CA ASP A 36 -3.42 -3.22 4.08
C ASP A 36 -2.05 -3.75 4.56
N GLU A 37 -1.71 -5.00 4.26
CA GLU A 37 -0.39 -5.58 4.54
C GLU A 37 0.73 -4.81 3.83
N ALA A 38 0.55 -4.47 2.54
CA ALA A 38 1.51 -3.67 1.79
C ALA A 38 1.67 -2.27 2.41
N ASN A 39 0.58 -1.66 2.84
CA ASN A 39 0.59 -0.36 3.51
C ASN A 39 1.33 -0.41 4.86
N ALA A 40 1.14 -1.49 5.63
CA ALA A 40 1.86 -1.73 6.88
C ALA A 40 3.37 -1.90 6.64
N ALA A 41 3.77 -2.65 5.60
CA ALA A 41 5.16 -2.82 5.21
C ALA A 41 5.82 -1.48 4.82
N LEU A 42 5.11 -0.63 4.06
CA LEU A 42 5.56 0.74 3.76
C LEU A 42 5.68 1.59 5.02
N GLY A 43 4.80 1.40 6.00
CA GLY A 43 4.89 2.07 7.30
C GLY A 43 6.17 1.72 8.06
N ALA A 44 6.54 0.44 8.07
CA ALA A 44 7.79 -0.02 8.66
C ALA A 44 9.01 0.58 7.94
N ALA A 45 9.03 0.57 6.61
CA ALA A 45 10.08 1.19 5.81
C ALA A 45 10.18 2.70 6.06
N LYS A 46 9.04 3.40 6.11
CA LYS A 46 8.96 4.83 6.41
C LYS A 46 9.56 5.17 7.78
N ALA A 47 9.33 4.34 8.79
CA ALA A 47 9.87 4.55 10.13
C ALA A 47 11.41 4.49 10.15
N MET A 48 12.03 3.77 9.22
CA MET A 48 13.48 3.66 9.08
C MET A 48 14.10 4.79 8.24
N LEU A 49 13.29 5.55 7.51
CA LEU A 49 13.78 6.66 6.71
C LEU A 49 14.03 7.91 7.59
N PRO A 50 15.11 8.66 7.31
CA PRO A 50 15.30 9.95 7.96
C PRO A 50 14.18 10.92 7.63
N ALA A 51 13.99 11.94 8.46
CA ALA A 51 13.06 13.02 8.14
C ALA A 51 13.48 13.70 6.82
N GLY A 52 12.53 13.92 5.92
CA GLY A 52 12.81 14.52 4.62
C GLY A 52 11.78 14.18 3.56
N GLN A 53 12.10 14.51 2.32
CA GLN A 53 11.19 14.36 1.18
C GLN A 53 10.78 12.90 0.92
N TRP A 54 11.70 11.95 1.04
CA TRP A 54 11.41 10.53 0.78
C TRP A 54 10.44 9.95 1.80
N ARG A 55 10.62 10.30 3.06
CA ARG A 55 9.68 9.91 4.11
C ARG A 55 8.27 10.47 3.88
N ARG A 56 8.17 11.72 3.41
CA ARG A 56 6.88 12.32 3.03
C ARG A 56 6.26 11.62 1.83
N ARG A 57 7.04 11.35 0.78
CA ARG A 57 6.54 10.64 -0.41
C ARG A 57 5.99 9.25 -0.10
N VAL A 58 6.68 8.49 0.76
CA VAL A 58 6.17 7.20 1.23
C VAL A 58 4.86 7.39 1.99
N HIS A 59 4.76 8.43 2.82
CA HIS A 59 3.52 8.75 3.51
C HIS A 59 2.37 9.05 2.54
N ASP A 60 2.63 9.81 1.49
CA ASP A 60 1.61 10.14 0.47
C ASP A 60 1.13 8.88 -0.26
N VAL A 61 2.02 7.97 -0.62
CA VAL A 61 1.67 6.66 -1.17
C VAL A 61 0.79 5.87 -0.19
N GLN A 62 1.13 5.85 1.10
CA GLN A 62 0.32 5.18 2.12
C GLN A 62 -1.10 5.75 2.21
N GLN A 63 -1.25 7.07 2.10
CA GLN A 63 -2.56 7.73 2.07
C GLN A 63 -3.40 7.26 0.88
N ARG A 64 -2.78 7.10 -0.30
CA ARG A 64 -3.48 6.62 -1.49
C ARG A 64 -3.81 5.13 -1.40
N LEU A 65 -2.95 4.30 -0.82
CA LEU A 65 -3.26 2.89 -0.54
C LEU A 65 -4.41 2.74 0.44
N PHE A 66 -4.53 3.62 1.41
CA PHE A 66 -5.68 3.64 2.32
C PHE A 66 -6.98 3.93 1.56
N VAL A 67 -6.97 4.87 0.63
CA VAL A 67 -8.11 5.17 -0.26
C VAL A 67 -8.46 3.96 -1.13
N LEU A 68 -7.46 3.31 -1.73
CA LEU A 68 -7.66 2.09 -2.53
C LEU A 68 -8.31 0.97 -1.70
N ALA A 69 -7.81 0.74 -0.49
CA ALA A 69 -8.39 -0.25 0.42
C ALA A 69 -9.84 0.07 0.77
N ALA A 70 -10.17 1.34 0.98
CA ALA A 70 -11.54 1.78 1.24
C ALA A 70 -12.47 1.53 0.05
N GLU A 71 -12.02 1.78 -1.18
CA GLU A 71 -12.80 1.45 -2.39
C GLU A 71 -13.01 -0.08 -2.52
N LEU A 72 -11.97 -0.87 -2.33
CA LEU A 72 -12.05 -2.33 -2.37
C LEU A 72 -12.98 -2.90 -1.27
N ALA A 73 -13.02 -2.25 -0.11
CA ALA A 73 -13.87 -2.64 1.02
C ALA A 73 -15.30 -2.08 0.93
N SER A 74 -15.65 -1.40 -0.16
CA SER A 74 -16.97 -0.82 -0.36
C SER A 74 -17.81 -1.69 -1.29
N ASP A 75 -19.10 -1.81 -0.97
CA ASP A 75 -20.10 -2.27 -1.92
C ASP A 75 -20.53 -1.12 -2.87
N PRO A 76 -21.39 -1.37 -3.89
CA PRO A 76 -21.79 -0.32 -4.83
C PRO A 76 -22.41 0.92 -4.15
N GLU A 77 -23.16 0.75 -3.08
CA GLU A 77 -23.79 1.83 -2.33
C GLU A 77 -22.74 2.62 -1.55
N GLY A 78 -21.83 1.94 -0.87
CA GLY A 78 -20.70 2.56 -0.18
C GLY A 78 -19.77 3.28 -1.15
N ALA A 79 -19.44 2.67 -2.28
CA ALA A 79 -18.60 3.26 -3.31
C ALA A 79 -19.20 4.56 -3.89
N ALA A 80 -20.52 4.65 -4.00
CA ALA A 80 -21.19 5.83 -4.51
C ALA A 80 -21.04 7.05 -3.61
N ILE A 81 -20.91 6.84 -2.30
CA ILE A 81 -20.80 7.93 -1.30
C ILE A 81 -19.37 8.19 -0.82
N LEU A 82 -18.37 7.43 -1.30
CA LEU A 82 -16.99 7.72 -1.00
C LEU A 82 -16.58 9.07 -1.59
N ALA A 83 -16.12 9.96 -0.71
CA ALA A 83 -15.69 11.30 -1.10
C ALA A 83 -14.34 11.29 -1.84
N ASN A 84 -13.52 10.29 -1.58
CA ASN A 84 -12.17 10.19 -2.13
C ASN A 84 -12.00 8.83 -2.80
N LYS A 85 -11.50 8.84 -4.04
CA LYS A 85 -11.32 7.64 -4.88
C LYS A 85 -9.99 7.69 -5.59
N ILE A 86 -9.51 6.51 -5.99
CA ILE A 86 -8.34 6.40 -6.85
C ILE A 86 -8.70 6.88 -8.26
N ASN A 87 -7.78 7.62 -8.85
CA ASN A 87 -7.93 8.18 -10.19
C ASN A 87 -6.63 8.07 -11.00
N THR A 88 -6.70 8.44 -12.27
CA THR A 88 -5.54 8.38 -13.18
C THR A 88 -4.38 9.30 -12.73
N GLY A 89 -4.66 10.38 -12.01
CA GLY A 89 -3.64 11.25 -11.42
C GLY A 89 -2.77 10.52 -10.42
N ASP A 90 -3.34 9.60 -9.63
CA ASP A 90 -2.57 8.78 -8.67
C ASP A 90 -1.57 7.88 -9.38
N ILE A 91 -1.92 7.35 -10.56
CA ILE A 91 -1.02 6.54 -11.38
C ILE A 91 0.13 7.41 -11.89
N THR A 92 -0.18 8.59 -12.44
CA THR A 92 0.81 9.54 -12.93
C THR A 92 1.77 9.99 -11.81
N ASP A 93 1.25 10.24 -10.62
CA ASP A 93 2.07 10.61 -9.45
C ASP A 93 3.05 9.49 -9.06
N LEU A 94 2.61 8.23 -9.12
CA LEU A 94 3.50 7.08 -8.88
C LEU A 94 4.57 6.94 -9.98
N GLU A 95 4.20 7.15 -11.25
CA GLU A 95 5.15 7.13 -12.37
C GLU A 95 6.22 8.21 -12.18
N HIS A 96 5.84 9.44 -11.84
CA HIS A 96 6.79 10.51 -11.54
C HIS A 96 7.67 10.19 -10.33
N LEU A 97 7.12 9.54 -9.29
CA LEU A 97 7.90 9.09 -8.14
C LEU A 97 8.95 8.05 -8.54
N ILE A 98 8.59 7.12 -9.43
CA ILE A 98 9.53 6.14 -9.98
C ILE A 98 10.65 6.84 -10.75
N ASP A 99 10.32 7.82 -11.61
CA ASP A 99 11.29 8.59 -12.38
C ASP A 99 12.25 9.34 -11.45
N ASP A 100 11.75 9.96 -10.39
CA ASP A 100 12.58 10.64 -9.40
C ASP A 100 13.52 9.67 -8.66
N CYS A 101 13.03 8.46 -8.33
CA CYS A 101 13.88 7.42 -7.75
C CYS A 101 14.98 6.98 -8.72
N LEU A 102 14.64 6.75 -9.98
CA LEU A 102 15.58 6.35 -11.02
C LEU A 102 16.62 7.44 -11.31
N ALA A 103 16.27 8.72 -11.20
CA ALA A 103 17.20 9.83 -11.30
C ALA A 103 18.30 9.78 -10.23
N VAL A 104 17.99 9.24 -9.05
CA VAL A 104 18.96 9.08 -7.94
C VAL A 104 19.76 7.78 -8.07
N THR A 105 19.08 6.67 -8.36
CA THR A 105 19.68 5.33 -8.35
C THR A 105 20.29 4.91 -9.70
N GLY A 106 19.92 5.58 -10.77
CA GLY A 106 20.15 5.12 -12.14
C GLY A 106 19.17 4.02 -12.58
N PRO A 107 19.17 3.68 -13.89
CA PRO A 107 18.25 2.69 -14.43
C PRO A 107 18.53 1.30 -13.86
N GLN A 108 17.47 0.59 -13.56
CA GLN A 108 17.53 -0.78 -13.06
C GLN A 108 17.76 -1.74 -14.24
N ARG A 109 18.82 -2.52 -14.21
CA ARG A 109 19.20 -3.46 -15.27
C ARG A 109 19.12 -4.93 -14.85
N GLU A 110 18.98 -5.18 -13.56
CA GLU A 110 18.96 -6.52 -12.97
C GLU A 110 17.84 -6.64 -11.93
N PHE A 111 17.37 -7.85 -11.68
CA PHE A 111 16.48 -8.12 -10.56
C PHE A 111 17.22 -7.84 -9.25
N VAL A 112 16.54 -7.20 -8.31
CA VAL A 112 17.04 -6.95 -6.96
C VAL A 112 16.24 -7.76 -5.96
N VAL A 113 16.94 -8.28 -4.96
CA VAL A 113 16.30 -8.92 -3.82
C VAL A 113 15.65 -7.83 -2.97
N GLN A 114 14.40 -8.05 -2.61
CA GLN A 114 13.67 -7.13 -1.74
C GLN A 114 14.43 -6.96 -0.41
N LEU A 115 14.40 -5.74 0.13
CA LEU A 115 15.09 -5.35 1.35
C LEU A 115 16.64 -5.39 1.29
N GLN A 116 17.23 -5.62 0.12
CA GLN A 116 18.68 -5.56 -0.03
C GLN A 116 19.19 -4.12 0.09
N ARG A 117 20.20 -3.91 0.93
CA ARG A 117 20.84 -2.59 1.07
C ARG A 117 21.69 -2.26 -0.17
N SER A 118 21.79 -0.97 -0.49
CA SER A 118 22.57 -0.49 -1.64
C SER A 118 24.05 -0.87 -1.58
N GLU A 119 24.61 -1.00 -0.39
CA GLU A 119 25.99 -1.42 -0.14
C GLU A 119 26.21 -2.90 -0.49
N GLU A 120 25.26 -3.77 -0.14
CA GLU A 120 25.30 -5.20 -0.48
C GLU A 120 25.22 -5.43 -2.00
N ARG A 121 24.50 -4.55 -2.71
CA ARG A 121 24.45 -4.57 -4.18
C ARG A 121 25.79 -4.28 -4.84
N ARG A 122 26.64 -3.44 -4.23
CA ARG A 122 27.98 -3.16 -4.72
C ARG A 122 28.90 -4.36 -4.58
N VAL A 123 28.85 -5.04 -3.44
CA VAL A 123 29.65 -6.27 -3.18
C VAL A 123 29.29 -7.38 -4.17
N GLY A 124 28.00 -7.56 -4.51
CA GLY A 124 27.58 -8.53 -5.52
C GLY A 124 28.08 -8.24 -6.93
N LYS A 125 28.39 -6.98 -7.27
CA LYS A 125 29.00 -6.58 -8.56
C LYS A 125 30.49 -6.86 -8.61
N GLU A 126 31.19 -6.71 -7.50
CA GLU A 126 32.63 -6.96 -7.40
C GLU A 126 32.94 -8.46 -7.44
N CYS A 127 32.05 -9.33 -7.00
CA CYS A 127 32.22 -10.78 -7.08
C CYS A 127 31.93 -11.39 -8.45
N ARG A 128 31.51 -10.62 -9.45
CA ARG A 128 31.21 -11.06 -10.82
C ARG A 128 32.23 -10.59 -11.88
N SER A 129 33.30 -10.02 -11.46
CA SER A 129 34.44 -9.67 -12.33
C SER A 129 35.42 -10.82 -12.51
#